data_76bb126a8c28b2adc5de7f266042a383
#
_entry.id   76bb126a8c28b2adc5de7f266042a383
#
_cell.length_a   1.000
_cell.length_b   1.000
_cell.length_c   1.000
_cell.angle_alpha   90.00
_cell.angle_beta   90.00
_cell.angle_gamma   90.00
#
_symmetry.space_group_name_H-M   'P 1'
#
loop_
_entity.id
_entity.type
_entity.pdbx_description
1 polymer ?
#
loop_
_entity_poly.entity_id
_entity_poly.type
_entity_poly.pdbx_seq_one_letter_code
_entity_poly.pdbx_strand_id
1 'polypeptide(L)'
;MKFRNIIWCLLAVLALASCKEEDDTVEEYADWQNKNDVFFARLVSDTQQKIDQGQTSWGLYPSFTLPDKGYSFGYGDYVVAEKLKEGSGLTSPLLTDSVEVHYMGRLLPSPSYAQGLIFDRSYAGTFDPELATPSKFLVSGVVKGFATALMHMHRGDHWRVYIPYQLGYGSSARSAIPGYSTLIFDLQLENFWRKTKGDRE
;
A
#
# COMPACT_ATOMS: atom_id res chain seq x y z
N MET A 1 69.95 34.64 9.44
CA MET A 1 68.72 34.80 8.66
C MET A 1 68.29 33.51 8.02
N LYS A 2 68.08 32.39 8.76
CA LYS A 2 67.63 31.12 8.18
C LYS A 2 66.59 30.37 9.05
N PHE A 3 66.16 30.95 10.16
CA PHE A 3 65.19 30.31 11.04
C PHE A 3 63.75 30.82 10.91
N ARG A 4 63.52 31.87 10.14
CA ARG A 4 62.21 32.52 10.03
C ARG A 4 61.28 31.93 8.96
N ASN A 5 61.86 31.16 8.00
CA ASN A 5 61.12 30.58 6.90
C ASN A 5 60.61 29.12 7.18
N ILE A 6 61.08 28.50 8.27
CA ILE A 6 60.66 27.13 8.62
C ILE A 6 59.33 27.14 9.39
N ILE A 7 59.02 28.23 10.11
CA ILE A 7 57.79 28.35 10.90
C ILE A 7 56.55 28.56 10.02
N TRP A 8 56.71 29.14 8.84
CA TRP A 8 55.59 29.38 7.90
C TRP A 8 55.16 28.14 7.10
N CYS A 9 56.03 27.17 6.93
CA CYS A 9 55.68 25.91 6.26
C CYS A 9 54.94 24.90 7.18
N LEU A 10 55.04 25.04 8.51
CA LEU A 10 54.36 24.14 9.46
C LEU A 10 52.95 24.58 9.80
N LEU A 11 52.57 25.84 9.49
CA LEU A 11 51.21 26.35 9.71
C LEU A 11 50.24 26.10 8.52
N ALA A 12 50.78 25.68 7.35
CA ALA A 12 49.98 25.46 6.15
C ALA A 12 49.45 23.99 6.01
N VAL A 13 49.85 23.08 6.90
CA VAL A 13 49.44 21.64 6.81
C VAL A 13 48.28 21.29 7.73
N LEU A 14 47.83 22.21 8.60
CA LEU A 14 46.72 21.93 9.55
C LEU A 14 45.31 22.35 9.07
N ALA A 15 45.14 22.76 7.81
CA ALA A 15 43.88 23.28 7.31
C ALA A 15 43.09 22.30 6.38
N LEU A 16 43.44 21.00 6.35
CA LEU A 16 42.70 19.99 5.55
C LEU A 16 42.15 18.85 6.38
N ALA A 17 41.84 19.10 7.65
CA ALA A 17 40.85 18.28 8.33
C ALA A 17 39.47 18.77 7.87
N SER A 18 39.11 18.50 6.60
CA SER A 18 37.75 18.55 6.13
C SER A 18 37.00 17.51 6.96
N CYS A 19 36.21 17.96 7.94
CA CYS A 19 35.13 17.15 8.47
C CYS A 19 34.32 16.70 7.27
N LYS A 20 34.39 15.43 6.92
CA LYS A 20 33.28 14.79 6.27
C LYS A 20 32.12 14.90 7.29
N GLU A 21 31.22 15.84 7.09
CA GLU A 21 29.88 15.71 7.62
C GLU A 21 29.40 14.36 7.07
N GLU A 22 29.36 13.35 7.92
CA GLU A 22 28.56 12.16 7.64
C GLU A 22 27.15 12.71 7.48
N ASP A 23 26.63 12.62 6.27
CA ASP A 23 25.27 12.98 5.95
C ASP A 23 24.38 11.94 6.63
N ASP A 24 23.96 12.23 7.86
CA ASP A 24 23.05 11.41 8.67
C ASP A 24 21.62 11.38 8.07
N THR A 25 21.47 11.71 6.78
CA THR A 25 20.18 11.60 6.10
C THR A 25 19.81 10.14 5.97
N VAL A 26 18.74 9.76 6.69
CA VAL A 26 18.15 8.44 6.60
C VAL A 26 17.59 8.24 5.19
N GLU A 27 18.17 7.31 4.42
CA GLU A 27 17.61 6.92 3.12
C GLU A 27 16.37 6.05 3.33
N GLU A 28 15.21 6.71 3.39
CA GLU A 28 13.93 6.12 3.80
C GLU A 28 13.49 4.95 2.92
N TYR A 29 13.79 5.00 1.62
CA TYR A 29 13.29 4.06 0.61
C TYR A 29 14.42 3.39 -0.19
N ALA A 30 15.58 3.12 0.45
CA ALA A 30 16.66 2.38 -0.16
C ALA A 30 16.19 0.98 -0.63
N ASP A 31 16.57 0.59 -1.85
CA ASP A 31 16.22 -0.68 -2.49
C ASP A 31 14.69 -0.98 -2.47
N TRP A 32 13.89 0.08 -2.55
CA TRP A 32 12.45 0.01 -2.29
C TRP A 32 11.70 -0.94 -3.23
N GLN A 33 12.02 -0.94 -4.53
CA GLN A 33 11.40 -1.84 -5.49
C GLN A 33 11.64 -3.30 -5.11
N ASN A 34 12.88 -3.71 -4.93
CA ASN A 34 13.23 -5.09 -4.58
C ASN A 34 12.59 -5.51 -3.25
N LYS A 35 12.59 -4.62 -2.25
CA LYS A 35 11.93 -4.86 -0.96
C LYS A 35 10.42 -5.15 -1.12
N ASN A 36 9.73 -4.39 -1.96
CA ASN A 36 8.31 -4.59 -2.24
C ASN A 36 8.05 -5.85 -3.06
N ASP A 37 8.86 -6.14 -4.08
CA ASP A 37 8.74 -7.33 -4.91
C ASP A 37 8.94 -8.61 -4.09
N VAL A 38 10.00 -8.67 -3.29
CA VAL A 38 10.30 -9.82 -2.41
C VAL A 38 9.19 -10.01 -1.37
N PHE A 39 8.75 -8.92 -0.73
CA PHE A 39 7.67 -8.97 0.25
C PHE A 39 6.40 -9.53 -0.38
N PHE A 40 5.99 -9.00 -1.53
CA PHE A 40 4.72 -9.37 -2.14
C PHE A 40 4.73 -10.79 -2.73
N ALA A 41 5.83 -11.20 -3.37
CA ALA A 41 5.99 -12.56 -3.87
C ALA A 41 5.91 -13.59 -2.73
N ARG A 42 6.57 -13.31 -1.60
CA ARG A 42 6.48 -14.15 -0.41
C ARG A 42 5.07 -14.18 0.16
N LEU A 43 4.40 -13.02 0.28
CA LEU A 43 3.03 -12.92 0.81
C LEU A 43 2.05 -13.76 -0.01
N VAL A 44 2.14 -13.74 -1.35
CA VAL A 44 1.32 -14.56 -2.24
C VAL A 44 1.58 -16.04 -1.99
N SER A 45 2.84 -16.48 -1.91
CA SER A 45 3.22 -17.86 -1.64
C SER A 45 2.71 -18.35 -0.27
N ASP A 46 2.94 -17.54 0.78
CA ASP A 46 2.49 -17.87 2.14
C ASP A 46 0.97 -17.92 2.23
N THR A 47 0.27 -17.04 1.50
CA THR A 47 -1.19 -17.04 1.44
C THR A 47 -1.74 -18.26 0.72
N GLN A 48 -1.12 -18.68 -0.40
CA GLN A 48 -1.51 -19.90 -1.08
C GLN A 48 -1.39 -21.11 -0.15
N GLN A 49 -0.30 -21.23 0.59
CA GLN A 49 -0.12 -22.31 1.57
C GLN A 49 -1.21 -22.31 2.66
N LYS A 50 -1.60 -21.14 3.16
CA LYS A 50 -2.71 -21.01 4.13
C LYS A 50 -4.04 -21.48 3.55
N ILE A 51 -4.33 -21.10 2.30
CA ILE A 51 -5.53 -21.53 1.58
C ILE A 51 -5.52 -23.07 1.40
N ASP A 52 -4.40 -23.64 0.99
CA ASP A 52 -4.22 -25.09 0.80
C ASP A 52 -4.39 -25.88 2.14
N GLN A 53 -4.10 -25.22 3.26
CA GLN A 53 -4.33 -25.73 4.62
C GLN A 53 -5.77 -25.52 5.12
N GLY A 54 -6.67 -24.97 4.29
CA GLY A 54 -8.06 -24.75 4.62
C GLY A 54 -8.35 -23.48 5.44
N GLN A 55 -7.40 -22.53 5.52
CA GLN A 55 -7.66 -21.26 6.19
C GLN A 55 -8.55 -20.36 5.32
N THR A 56 -9.77 -20.09 5.78
CA THR A 56 -10.77 -19.30 5.05
C THR A 56 -10.64 -17.79 5.26
N SER A 57 -9.87 -17.36 6.27
CA SER A 57 -9.61 -15.94 6.56
C SER A 57 -8.63 -15.28 5.58
N TRP A 58 -7.95 -16.05 4.73
CA TRP A 58 -7.04 -15.53 3.72
C TRP A 58 -7.58 -15.79 2.32
N GLY A 59 -7.31 -14.87 1.39
CA GLY A 59 -7.72 -14.99 -0.01
C GLY A 59 -6.72 -14.36 -0.98
N LEU A 60 -6.60 -15.01 -2.15
CA LEU A 60 -5.91 -14.49 -3.33
C LEU A 60 -6.96 -14.15 -4.38
N TYR A 61 -7.01 -12.90 -4.79
CA TYR A 61 -7.99 -12.41 -5.74
C TYR A 61 -7.28 -11.90 -7.00
N PRO A 62 -7.38 -12.61 -8.13
CA PRO A 62 -6.84 -12.11 -9.40
C PRO A 62 -7.47 -10.76 -9.74
N SER A 63 -6.69 -9.87 -10.34
CA SER A 63 -7.23 -8.59 -10.80
C SER A 63 -8.40 -8.79 -11.75
N PHE A 64 -9.51 -8.10 -11.51
CA PHE A 64 -10.70 -8.13 -12.37
C PHE A 64 -10.43 -7.73 -13.84
N THR A 65 -9.27 -7.16 -14.12
CA THR A 65 -8.86 -6.74 -15.47
C THR A 65 -8.20 -7.86 -16.27
N LEU A 66 -7.92 -9.00 -15.66
CA LEU A 66 -7.25 -10.14 -16.27
C LEU A 66 -8.23 -11.21 -16.71
N PRO A 67 -7.93 -11.97 -17.77
CA PRO A 67 -8.81 -13.03 -18.24
C PRO A 67 -8.84 -14.21 -17.26
N ASP A 68 -10.02 -14.80 -17.09
CA ASP A 68 -10.22 -15.95 -16.17
C ASP A 68 -9.54 -17.24 -16.64
N LYS A 69 -9.20 -17.35 -17.94
CA LYS A 69 -8.63 -18.56 -18.56
C LYS A 69 -7.50 -18.24 -19.50
N GLY A 70 -6.55 -19.17 -19.59
CA GLY A 70 -5.45 -19.11 -20.57
C GLY A 70 -4.36 -18.10 -20.23
N TYR A 71 -4.37 -17.56 -19.01
CA TYR A 71 -3.37 -16.62 -18.50
C TYR A 71 -2.57 -17.27 -17.34
N SER A 72 -1.27 -17.05 -17.33
CA SER A 72 -0.38 -17.48 -16.25
C SER A 72 -0.15 -16.32 -15.29
N PHE A 73 -0.78 -16.39 -14.12
CA PHE A 73 -0.72 -15.33 -13.12
C PHE A 73 0.65 -15.26 -12.45
N GLY A 74 1.25 -14.07 -12.41
CA GLY A 74 2.38 -13.73 -11.55
C GLY A 74 1.92 -13.18 -10.20
N TYR A 75 2.85 -13.03 -9.25
CA TYR A 75 2.52 -12.47 -7.93
C TYR A 75 1.90 -11.06 -8.01
N GLY A 76 2.32 -10.24 -8.97
CA GLY A 76 1.80 -8.88 -9.18
C GLY A 76 0.39 -8.79 -9.76
N ASP A 77 -0.23 -9.92 -10.08
CA ASP A 77 -1.57 -10.00 -10.67
C ASP A 77 -2.67 -10.24 -9.62
N TYR A 78 -2.26 -10.52 -8.37
CA TYR A 78 -3.17 -10.78 -7.26
C TYR A 78 -3.30 -9.62 -6.31
N VAL A 79 -4.48 -9.49 -5.74
CA VAL A 79 -4.71 -8.81 -4.47
C VAL A 79 -4.73 -9.88 -3.39
N VAL A 80 -3.98 -9.68 -2.32
CA VAL A 80 -4.02 -10.54 -1.13
C VAL A 80 -4.92 -9.89 -0.10
N ALA A 81 -5.80 -10.66 0.53
CA ALA A 81 -6.60 -10.17 1.62
C ALA A 81 -6.60 -11.11 2.83
N GLU A 82 -6.52 -10.51 4.00
CA GLU A 82 -6.81 -11.11 5.30
C GLU A 82 -8.17 -10.60 5.76
N LYS A 83 -9.15 -11.49 5.88
CA LYS A 83 -10.49 -11.17 6.37
C LYS A 83 -10.45 -11.06 7.89
N LEU A 84 -10.52 -9.85 8.42
CA LEU A 84 -10.48 -9.56 9.85
C LEU A 84 -11.86 -9.72 10.50
N LYS A 85 -12.92 -9.45 9.73
CA LYS A 85 -14.32 -9.63 10.12
C LYS A 85 -15.13 -9.92 8.87
N GLU A 86 -16.03 -10.91 8.96
CA GLU A 86 -17.02 -11.18 7.92
C GLU A 86 -18.29 -10.38 8.19
N GLY A 87 -18.80 -9.74 7.14
CA GLY A 87 -20.06 -9.01 7.16
C GLY A 87 -21.26 -9.93 6.94
N SER A 88 -22.46 -9.35 7.00
CA SER A 88 -23.71 -10.07 6.79
C SER A 88 -24.31 -9.87 5.39
N GLY A 89 -23.64 -9.11 4.52
CA GLY A 89 -24.08 -8.88 3.14
C GLY A 89 -24.06 -10.16 2.31
N LEU A 90 -25.01 -10.28 1.36
CA LEU A 90 -25.11 -11.45 0.47
C LEU A 90 -24.59 -11.16 -0.94
N THR A 91 -24.27 -9.92 -1.24
CA THR A 91 -23.82 -9.48 -2.57
C THR A 91 -22.63 -8.55 -2.44
N SER A 92 -21.82 -8.50 -3.49
CA SER A 92 -20.65 -7.62 -3.59
C SER A 92 -20.91 -6.48 -4.57
N PRO A 93 -20.18 -5.35 -4.42
CA PRO A 93 -20.22 -4.26 -5.38
C PRO A 93 -19.81 -4.69 -6.78
N LEU A 94 -20.40 -4.07 -7.79
CA LEU A 94 -19.94 -4.13 -9.18
C LEU A 94 -19.03 -2.93 -9.48
N LEU A 95 -18.29 -3.03 -10.58
CA LEU A 95 -17.38 -1.96 -11.03
C LEU A 95 -18.08 -0.60 -11.22
N THR A 96 -19.38 -0.64 -11.56
CA THR A 96 -20.22 0.56 -11.79
C THR A 96 -20.89 1.10 -10.54
N ASP A 97 -20.77 0.40 -9.41
CA ASP A 97 -21.44 0.79 -8.17
C ASP A 97 -20.65 1.88 -7.42
N SER A 98 -21.35 2.63 -6.60
CA SER A 98 -20.75 3.51 -5.60
C SER A 98 -20.70 2.82 -4.26
N VAL A 99 -19.63 3.03 -3.50
CA VAL A 99 -19.40 2.41 -2.18
C VAL A 99 -19.20 3.47 -1.11
N GLU A 100 -19.55 3.14 0.11
CA GLU A 100 -19.12 3.80 1.35
C GLU A 100 -18.17 2.89 2.10
N VAL A 101 -16.98 3.43 2.42
CA VAL A 101 -15.93 2.66 3.09
C VAL A 101 -15.25 3.46 4.18
N HIS A 102 -14.83 2.78 5.23
CA HIS A 102 -13.77 3.26 6.12
C HIS A 102 -12.47 2.61 5.72
N TYR A 103 -11.38 3.36 5.69
CA TYR A 103 -10.09 2.82 5.33
C TYR A 103 -8.93 3.58 5.95
N MET A 104 -7.80 2.89 6.06
CA MET A 104 -6.49 3.44 6.33
C MET A 104 -5.47 2.76 5.43
N GLY A 105 -4.80 3.55 4.58
CA GLY A 105 -3.76 3.09 3.67
C GLY A 105 -2.37 3.40 4.21
N ARG A 106 -1.48 2.40 4.22
CA ARG A 106 -0.08 2.55 4.63
C ARG A 106 0.86 1.82 3.69
N LEU A 107 2.12 2.22 3.71
CA LEU A 107 3.22 1.56 3.00
C LEU A 107 3.81 0.41 3.82
N LEU A 108 4.77 -0.31 3.24
CA LEU A 108 5.63 -1.20 4.03
C LEU A 108 6.44 -0.42 5.06
N PRO A 109 6.89 -1.07 6.15
CA PRO A 109 7.80 -0.46 7.11
C PRO A 109 9.08 0.07 6.46
N SER A 110 9.54 1.19 6.98
CA SER A 110 10.76 1.86 6.56
C SER A 110 11.47 2.45 7.80
N PRO A 111 12.72 2.93 7.72
CA PRO A 111 13.50 3.31 8.90
C PRO A 111 12.78 4.28 9.84
N SER A 112 12.14 5.33 9.34
CA SER A 112 11.41 6.30 10.17
C SER A 112 9.97 5.88 10.48
N TYR A 113 9.43 4.86 9.78
CA TYR A 113 8.04 4.43 9.89
C TYR A 113 7.95 2.92 10.15
N ALA A 114 8.18 2.50 11.39
CA ALA A 114 8.20 1.08 11.78
C ALA A 114 6.89 0.32 11.47
N GLN A 115 5.76 1.01 11.39
CA GLN A 115 4.45 0.45 11.01
C GLN A 115 4.04 0.76 9.56
N GLY A 116 4.96 1.37 8.78
CA GLY A 116 4.69 1.93 7.47
C GLY A 116 4.07 3.33 7.53
N LEU A 117 4.47 4.20 6.60
CA LEU A 117 3.90 5.54 6.45
C LEU A 117 2.41 5.45 6.11
N ILE A 118 1.56 6.06 6.93
CA ILE A 118 0.14 6.23 6.60
C ILE A 118 0.06 7.35 5.56
N PHE A 119 -0.40 7.02 4.35
CA PHE A 119 -0.49 7.98 3.25
C PHE A 119 -1.91 8.52 3.04
N ASP A 120 -2.94 7.78 3.48
CA ASP A 120 -4.35 8.20 3.34
C ASP A 120 -5.25 7.47 4.33
N ARG A 121 -6.35 8.10 4.74
CA ARG A 121 -7.36 7.50 5.64
C ARG A 121 -8.66 8.28 5.63
N SER A 122 -9.77 7.60 5.92
CA SER A 122 -11.12 8.20 6.01
C SER A 122 -11.44 8.80 7.38
N TYR A 123 -10.58 8.59 8.42
CA TYR A 123 -10.83 9.04 9.79
C TYR A 123 -9.56 9.57 10.45
N ALA A 124 -9.70 10.36 11.50
CA ALA A 124 -8.59 10.86 12.32
C ALA A 124 -8.48 10.07 13.64
N GLY A 125 -7.27 9.90 14.16
CA GLY A 125 -7.03 9.22 15.44
C GLY A 125 -7.37 7.73 15.41
N THR A 126 -7.95 7.23 16.50
CA THR A 126 -8.45 5.85 16.62
C THR A 126 -9.76 5.71 15.87
N PHE A 127 -9.93 4.63 15.11
CA PHE A 127 -11.17 4.35 14.41
C PHE A 127 -12.31 4.10 15.39
N ASP A 128 -13.39 4.86 15.21
CA ASP A 128 -14.66 4.67 15.90
C ASP A 128 -15.77 4.71 14.84
N PRO A 129 -16.45 3.59 14.58
CA PRO A 129 -17.46 3.51 13.52
C PRO A 129 -18.68 4.40 13.77
N GLU A 130 -18.95 4.81 15.03
CA GLU A 130 -20.08 5.69 15.34
C GLU A 130 -19.76 7.18 15.09
N LEU A 131 -18.47 7.53 15.10
CA LEU A 131 -18.02 8.91 14.92
C LEU A 131 -17.40 9.17 13.55
N ALA A 132 -16.87 8.15 12.91
CA ALA A 132 -16.22 8.27 11.62
C ALA A 132 -17.24 8.40 10.49
N THR A 133 -16.99 9.35 9.57
CA THR A 133 -17.79 9.44 8.35
C THR A 133 -17.12 8.61 7.24
N PRO A 134 -17.82 7.65 6.61
CA PRO A 134 -17.25 6.87 5.54
C PRO A 134 -16.97 7.72 4.30
N SER A 135 -15.91 7.40 3.59
CA SER A 135 -15.60 7.98 2.29
C SER A 135 -16.44 7.32 1.19
N LYS A 136 -16.88 8.13 0.22
CA LYS A 136 -17.64 7.66 -0.93
C LYS A 136 -16.76 7.56 -2.16
N PHE A 137 -16.80 6.41 -2.84
CA PHE A 137 -16.07 6.18 -4.08
C PHE A 137 -16.96 5.51 -5.12
N LEU A 138 -16.69 5.81 -6.38
CA LEU A 138 -17.07 4.93 -7.48
C LEU A 138 -16.06 3.78 -7.55
N VAL A 139 -16.51 2.52 -7.61
CA VAL A 139 -15.59 1.36 -7.66
C VAL A 139 -14.61 1.47 -8.83
N SER A 140 -15.07 1.94 -9.99
CA SER A 140 -14.20 2.20 -11.14
C SER A 140 -13.26 3.41 -11.00
N GLY A 141 -13.41 4.22 -9.95
CA GLY A 141 -12.62 5.44 -9.72
C GLY A 141 -11.39 5.24 -8.84
N VAL A 142 -11.21 4.06 -8.25
CA VAL A 142 -10.06 3.72 -7.41
C VAL A 142 -9.04 2.86 -8.15
N VAL A 143 -7.84 2.64 -7.56
CA VAL A 143 -6.82 1.78 -8.17
C VAL A 143 -7.34 0.35 -8.35
N LYS A 144 -6.82 -0.35 -9.38
CA LYS A 144 -7.31 -1.68 -9.79
C LYS A 144 -7.38 -2.68 -8.64
N GLY A 145 -6.36 -2.73 -7.79
CA GLY A 145 -6.32 -3.64 -6.66
C GLY A 145 -7.38 -3.32 -5.60
N PHE A 146 -7.65 -2.05 -5.33
CA PHE A 146 -8.69 -1.63 -4.39
C PHE A 146 -10.08 -1.98 -4.95
N ALA A 147 -10.32 -1.73 -6.25
CA ALA A 147 -11.55 -2.14 -6.93
C ALA A 147 -11.72 -3.67 -6.91
N THR A 148 -10.64 -4.44 -7.15
CA THR A 148 -10.67 -5.91 -7.07
C THR A 148 -11.12 -6.38 -5.68
N ALA A 149 -10.56 -5.81 -4.61
CA ALA A 149 -10.97 -6.15 -3.24
C ALA A 149 -12.46 -5.85 -3.01
N LEU A 150 -12.91 -4.63 -3.33
CA LEU A 150 -14.30 -4.22 -3.16
C LEU A 150 -15.29 -5.15 -3.88
N MET A 151 -14.96 -5.59 -5.09
CA MET A 151 -15.81 -6.50 -5.88
C MET A 151 -15.93 -7.91 -5.30
N HIS A 152 -15.13 -8.25 -4.28
CA HIS A 152 -15.19 -9.52 -3.54
C HIS A 152 -15.68 -9.36 -2.09
N MET A 153 -15.74 -8.13 -1.58
CA MET A 153 -16.23 -7.83 -0.23
C MET A 153 -17.76 -7.81 -0.19
N HIS A 154 -18.29 -8.14 0.98
CA HIS A 154 -19.70 -7.98 1.32
C HIS A 154 -19.89 -6.83 2.29
N ARG A 155 -21.10 -6.28 2.33
CA ARG A 155 -21.43 -5.24 3.32
C ARG A 155 -21.15 -5.71 4.74
N GLY A 156 -20.39 -4.92 5.49
CA GLY A 156 -19.97 -5.20 6.86
C GLY A 156 -18.64 -5.95 6.97
N ASP A 157 -18.03 -6.35 5.84
CA ASP A 157 -16.69 -6.94 5.85
C ASP A 157 -15.65 -5.91 6.30
N HIS A 158 -14.66 -6.41 7.06
CA HIS A 158 -13.44 -5.67 7.37
C HIS A 158 -12.25 -6.53 6.99
N TRP A 159 -11.48 -6.07 6.00
CA TRP A 159 -10.34 -6.78 5.44
C TRP A 159 -9.06 -5.96 5.57
N ARG A 160 -7.94 -6.65 5.77
CA ARG A 160 -6.63 -6.10 5.46
C ARG A 160 -6.24 -6.51 4.06
N VAL A 161 -6.11 -5.53 3.17
CA VAL A 161 -5.90 -5.72 1.74
C VAL A 161 -4.50 -5.30 1.37
N TYR A 162 -3.76 -6.16 0.70
CA TYR A 162 -2.42 -5.90 0.19
C TYR A 162 -2.48 -5.82 -1.32
N ILE A 163 -2.08 -4.70 -1.88
CA ILE A 163 -2.15 -4.39 -3.31
C ILE A 163 -0.73 -4.18 -3.83
N PRO A 164 -0.25 -4.99 -4.79
CA PRO A 164 1.05 -4.79 -5.40
C PRO A 164 1.04 -3.51 -6.24
N TYR A 165 2.20 -2.91 -6.46
CA TYR A 165 2.29 -1.67 -7.21
C TYR A 165 1.71 -1.76 -8.63
N GLN A 166 1.76 -2.94 -9.27
CA GLN A 166 1.18 -3.20 -10.61
C GLN A 166 -0.34 -2.95 -10.63
N LEU A 167 -1.01 -3.21 -9.53
CA LEU A 167 -2.44 -2.97 -9.34
C LEU A 167 -2.74 -1.70 -8.52
N GLY A 168 -1.69 -0.99 -8.08
CA GLY A 168 -1.72 0.27 -7.36
C GLY A 168 -1.33 1.46 -8.23
N TYR A 169 -0.28 2.18 -7.85
CA TYR A 169 0.18 3.40 -8.54
C TYR A 169 1.35 3.16 -9.51
N GLY A 170 1.82 1.92 -9.67
CA GLY A 170 2.88 1.56 -10.61
C GLY A 170 4.27 1.98 -10.16
N SER A 171 5.14 2.23 -11.15
CA SER A 171 6.54 2.59 -10.94
C SER A 171 6.79 4.08 -10.65
N SER A 172 5.77 4.91 -10.79
CA SER A 172 5.88 6.36 -10.58
C SER A 172 5.47 6.75 -9.17
N ALA A 173 6.22 7.66 -8.55
CA ALA A 173 5.86 8.22 -7.27
C ALA A 173 4.59 9.09 -7.37
N ARG A 174 3.77 9.08 -6.31
CA ARG A 174 2.58 9.93 -6.16
C ARG A 174 2.51 10.52 -4.77
N SER A 175 2.60 11.84 -4.65
CA SER A 175 2.59 12.51 -3.34
C SER A 175 3.60 11.86 -2.39
N ALA A 176 3.16 11.37 -1.23
CA ALA A 176 4.00 10.69 -0.25
C ALA A 176 4.25 9.19 -0.54
N ILE A 177 3.76 8.67 -1.67
CA ILE A 177 3.90 7.25 -2.05
C ILE A 177 5.03 7.12 -3.06
N PRO A 178 6.17 6.49 -2.73
CA PRO A 178 7.22 6.18 -3.70
C PRO A 178 6.71 5.25 -4.81
N GLY A 179 7.34 5.30 -5.97
CA GLY A 179 7.11 4.29 -7.01
C GLY A 179 7.38 2.88 -6.49
N TYR A 180 6.78 1.88 -7.10
CA TYR A 180 6.91 0.45 -6.73
C TYR A 180 6.40 0.10 -5.33
N SER A 181 5.54 0.93 -4.73
CA SER A 181 5.02 0.69 -3.39
C SER A 181 3.89 -0.33 -3.37
N THR A 182 4.01 -1.35 -2.55
CA THR A 182 2.86 -2.14 -2.07
C THR A 182 2.00 -1.26 -1.18
N LEU A 183 0.70 -1.25 -1.42
CA LEU A 183 -0.27 -0.53 -0.61
C LEU A 183 -0.96 -1.51 0.33
N ILE A 184 -1.00 -1.18 1.62
CA ILE A 184 -1.68 -1.99 2.63
C ILE A 184 -2.86 -1.18 3.15
N PHE A 185 -4.07 -1.69 2.96
CA PHE A 185 -5.28 -1.05 3.45
C PHE A 185 -5.95 -1.89 4.53
N ASP A 186 -6.25 -1.29 5.66
CA ASP A 186 -7.33 -1.75 6.52
C ASP A 186 -8.62 -1.15 5.93
N LEU A 187 -9.53 -1.99 5.42
CA LEU A 187 -10.67 -1.58 4.59
C LEU A 187 -11.96 -2.20 5.13
N GLN A 188 -12.94 -1.37 5.45
CA GLN A 188 -14.26 -1.78 5.88
C GLN A 188 -15.31 -1.28 4.90
N LEU A 189 -16.13 -2.20 4.34
CA LEU A 189 -17.22 -1.88 3.43
C LEU A 189 -18.52 -1.65 4.24
N GLU A 190 -18.93 -0.38 4.34
CA GLU A 190 -20.16 -0.02 5.05
C GLU A 190 -21.42 -0.24 4.20
N ASN A 191 -21.38 0.26 2.97
CA ASN A 191 -22.53 0.19 2.08
C ASN A 191 -22.12 0.32 0.61
N PHE A 192 -23.04 -0.02 -0.30
CA PHE A 192 -22.90 0.26 -1.72
C PHE A 192 -24.26 0.42 -2.40
N TRP A 193 -24.27 1.13 -3.53
CA TRP A 193 -25.47 1.38 -4.34
C TRP A 193 -25.19 1.06 -5.80
N ARG A 194 -26.14 0.39 -6.41
CA ARG A 194 -26.21 0.22 -7.85
C ARG A 194 -26.89 1.42 -8.51
N LYS A 195 -26.23 2.02 -9.51
CA LYS A 195 -26.94 2.96 -10.39
C LYS A 195 -28.03 2.20 -11.14
N THR A 196 -29.28 2.50 -10.86
CA THR A 196 -30.40 2.04 -11.67
C THR A 196 -30.55 2.93 -12.91
N LYS A 197 -31.20 2.40 -13.96
CA LYS A 197 -31.34 3.09 -15.26
C LYS A 197 -32.13 4.43 -15.17
N GLY A 198 -32.69 4.75 -13.99
CA GLY A 198 -33.44 5.98 -13.69
C GLY A 198 -32.61 7.13 -13.09
N ASP A 199 -31.39 6.87 -12.63
CA ASP A 199 -30.57 7.88 -11.93
C ASP A 199 -29.68 8.71 -12.90
N ARG A 200 -30.15 8.94 -14.12
CA ARG A 200 -29.52 9.84 -15.08
C ARG A 200 -30.19 11.21 -14.98
N GLU A 201 -29.66 12.07 -14.16
CA GLU A 201 -29.77 13.53 -14.27
C GLU A 201 -28.37 14.15 -14.30
#